data_18c222eb1d2787ad89dcc609fefd006a
#
_entry.id   18c222eb1d2787ad89dcc609fefd006a
#
_cell.length_a   1.000
_cell.length_b   1.000
_cell.length_c   1.000
_cell.angle_alpha   90.00
_cell.angle_beta   90.00
_cell.angle_gamma   90.00
#
_symmetry.space_group_name_H-M   'P 1'
#
loop_
_entity.id
_entity.type
_entity.pdbx_description
1 polymer ?
#
loop_
_entity_poly.entity_id
_entity_poly.type
_entity_poly.pdbx_seq_one_letter_code
_entity_poly.pdbx_strand_id
1 'polypeptide(L)'
;MRAKGKKFKKRYLAIILILLVGGMVSWRMINAPLPTYQTLIVRPGDLEQSVLATGKLDALRKVDVGAQVSGQLKTLLVSIGDNVKKDQLLGVIDPDQAENQIKEVEATLMELNAEHQQAAAELKLARVTLARQQQLAKTQAVSQQDLDTAATEMAVKQARIGTIDAQIKRNRASLDTAKTNLEYTRIVAPMAGEVTQITTLQGQTVIAAQQAPNILTLADMSTMLVKAQVSEADVIHLRAGQKAWFTIAGDPQTRYEGVLKDILPTPEKVNDAIFYYARFEVPNPKRILRLDMTAQVYIQLMDVKNVLIIPLAALGEPVGGNRYKVALLRNGEKREREVVIGERNDTDVEVVKGLEAGDEVIIGESRPGATP
;
A
#
# COMPACT_ATOMS: atom_id res chain seq x y z
N MET A 1 73.79 -14.66 82.02
CA MET A 1 74.35 -15.06 80.71
C MET A 1 73.29 -15.87 79.93
N ARG A 2 73.12 -15.63 78.65
CA ARG A 2 72.26 -16.27 77.65
C ARG A 2 70.98 -15.50 77.29
N ALA A 3 71.10 -14.57 76.31
CA ALA A 3 70.00 -14.23 75.42
C ALA A 3 70.44 -13.31 74.22
N LYS A 4 71.50 -13.66 73.49
CA LYS A 4 71.91 -12.90 72.30
C LYS A 4 71.90 -13.66 70.95
N GLY A 5 71.63 -14.99 70.97
CA GLY A 5 71.71 -15.81 69.72
C GLY A 5 70.47 -15.96 68.85
N LYS A 6 69.28 -15.57 69.36
CA LYS A 6 67.98 -15.79 68.59
C LYS A 6 67.60 -14.70 67.60
N LYS A 7 68.11 -13.43 67.79
CA LYS A 7 67.71 -12.29 66.87
C LYS A 7 68.47 -12.32 65.54
N PHE A 8 69.66 -12.91 65.44
CA PHE A 8 70.46 -13.00 64.24
C PHE A 8 69.87 -14.01 63.21
N LYS A 9 69.42 -15.18 63.65
CA LYS A 9 68.78 -16.20 62.76
C LYS A 9 67.45 -15.72 62.12
N LYS A 10 66.68 -14.90 62.85
CA LYS A 10 65.40 -14.38 62.32
C LYS A 10 65.61 -13.33 61.24
N ARG A 11 66.70 -12.56 61.23
CA ARG A 11 67.03 -11.58 60.19
C ARG A 11 67.51 -12.26 58.94
N TYR A 12 68.28 -13.32 58.95
CA TYR A 12 68.68 -14.09 57.80
C TYR A 12 67.48 -14.84 57.18
N LEU A 13 66.57 -15.34 57.96
CA LEU A 13 65.36 -16.03 57.53
C LEU A 13 64.41 -15.01 56.79
N ALA A 14 64.32 -13.78 57.28
CA ALA A 14 63.54 -12.72 56.61
C ALA A 14 64.17 -12.30 55.28
N ILE A 15 65.50 -12.19 55.20
CA ILE A 15 66.19 -11.88 53.92
C ILE A 15 66.04 -12.99 52.90
N ILE A 16 66.13 -14.26 53.27
CA ILE A 16 65.90 -15.41 52.41
C ILE A 16 64.45 -15.45 51.91
N LEU A 17 63.47 -15.13 52.82
CA LEU A 17 62.06 -15.07 52.45
C LEU A 17 61.79 -13.96 51.37
N ILE A 18 62.43 -12.78 51.58
CA ILE A 18 62.30 -11.64 50.65
C ILE A 18 62.93 -12.01 49.30
N LEU A 19 64.06 -12.69 49.25
CA LEU A 19 64.69 -13.14 48.01
C LEU A 19 63.90 -14.24 47.31
N LEU A 20 63.29 -15.16 48.07
CA LEU A 20 62.39 -16.18 47.53
C LEU A 20 61.09 -15.58 46.96
N VAL A 21 60.47 -14.63 47.67
CA VAL A 21 59.30 -13.91 47.18
C VAL A 21 59.64 -13.05 45.98
N GLY A 22 60.75 -12.33 46.00
CA GLY A 22 61.27 -11.55 44.86
C GLY A 22 61.57 -12.42 43.61
N GLY A 23 62.23 -13.59 43.83
CA GLY A 23 62.48 -14.58 42.78
C GLY A 23 61.19 -15.17 42.20
N MET A 24 60.18 -15.46 43.05
CA MET A 24 58.91 -16.00 42.63
C MET A 24 58.07 -14.98 41.86
N VAL A 25 58.12 -13.71 42.27
CA VAL A 25 57.42 -12.60 41.58
C VAL A 25 58.12 -12.34 40.24
N SER A 26 59.48 -12.33 40.20
CA SER A 26 60.23 -12.19 38.98
C SER A 26 60.05 -13.33 38.01
N TRP A 27 60.01 -14.59 38.50
CA TRP A 27 59.74 -15.77 37.68
C TRP A 27 58.28 -15.76 37.13
N ARG A 28 57.30 -15.28 37.93
CA ARG A 28 55.91 -15.13 37.50
C ARG A 28 55.74 -13.99 36.45
N MET A 29 56.54 -12.92 36.53
CA MET A 29 56.55 -11.84 35.51
C MET A 29 57.19 -12.28 34.22
N ILE A 30 58.25 -13.09 34.25
CA ILE A 30 58.96 -13.57 33.04
C ILE A 30 58.17 -14.68 32.34
N ASN A 31 57.40 -15.50 33.08
CA ASN A 31 56.58 -16.58 32.55
C ASN A 31 55.11 -16.20 32.45
N ALA A 32 54.77 -14.90 32.38
CA ALA A 32 53.40 -14.50 32.08
C ALA A 32 53.03 -15.04 30.71
N PRO A 33 51.94 -15.84 30.58
CA PRO A 33 51.54 -16.38 29.32
C PRO A 33 51.21 -15.25 28.35
N LEU A 34 51.74 -15.33 27.16
CA LEU A 34 51.52 -14.35 26.07
C LEU A 34 50.03 -14.29 25.78
N PRO A 35 49.46 -13.09 25.57
CA PRO A 35 48.06 -12.96 25.17
C PRO A 35 47.83 -13.69 23.88
N THR A 36 46.76 -14.48 23.82
CA THR A 36 46.33 -15.14 22.60
C THR A 36 45.35 -14.18 21.87
N TYR A 37 45.71 -13.83 20.64
CA TYR A 37 44.90 -12.95 19.81
C TYR A 37 43.98 -13.77 18.93
N GLN A 38 42.71 -13.40 18.90
CA GLN A 38 41.75 -13.87 17.89
C GLN A 38 41.92 -12.96 16.67
N THR A 39 42.28 -13.54 15.54
CA THR A 39 42.54 -12.78 14.31
C THR A 39 41.57 -13.17 13.21
N LEU A 40 41.33 -12.23 12.31
CA LEU A 40 40.61 -12.45 11.04
C LEU A 40 41.47 -11.95 9.89
N ILE A 41 41.48 -12.71 8.80
CA ILE A 41 42.17 -12.31 7.57
C ILE A 41 41.28 -11.35 6.78
N VAL A 42 41.76 -10.17 6.48
CA VAL A 42 41.08 -9.17 5.64
C VAL A 42 40.94 -9.73 4.23
N ARG A 43 39.72 -9.77 3.75
CA ARG A 43 39.38 -10.26 2.41
C ARG A 43 38.37 -9.34 1.74
N PRO A 44 38.36 -9.27 0.40
CA PRO A 44 37.27 -8.64 -0.32
C PRO A 44 35.95 -9.37 -0.06
N GLY A 45 34.91 -8.60 0.13
CA GLY A 45 33.55 -9.10 0.35
C GLY A 45 32.53 -8.07 -0.10
N ASP A 46 31.27 -8.48 -0.04
CA ASP A 46 30.16 -7.59 -0.34
C ASP A 46 29.60 -7.07 0.99
N LEU A 47 29.33 -5.77 1.03
CA LEU A 47 28.74 -5.09 2.18
C LEU A 47 27.33 -4.68 1.81
N GLU A 48 26.34 -5.39 2.35
CA GLU A 48 24.94 -5.11 2.14
C GLU A 48 24.32 -4.59 3.44
N GLN A 49 23.50 -3.57 3.32
CA GLN A 49 22.63 -3.09 4.39
C GLN A 49 21.20 -3.03 3.90
N SER A 50 20.27 -3.61 4.65
CA SER A 50 18.86 -3.60 4.32
C SER A 50 18.02 -3.31 5.55
N VAL A 51 16.91 -2.62 5.35
CA VAL A 51 15.86 -2.48 6.37
C VAL A 51 14.96 -3.71 6.28
N LEU A 52 14.79 -4.36 7.43
CA LEU A 52 13.82 -5.44 7.58
C LEU A 52 12.48 -4.88 8.04
N ALA A 53 11.43 -5.19 7.31
CA ALA A 53 10.08 -4.78 7.62
C ALA A 53 9.09 -5.93 7.44
N THR A 54 8.02 -5.92 8.22
CA THR A 54 6.88 -6.82 7.98
C THR A 54 5.94 -6.15 7.00
N GLY A 55 5.47 -6.88 5.99
CA GLY A 55 4.54 -6.38 5.01
C GLY A 55 3.31 -7.25 4.84
N LYS A 56 2.29 -6.69 4.19
CA LYS A 56 1.12 -7.42 3.71
C LYS A 56 1.00 -7.26 2.21
N LEU A 57 0.58 -8.33 1.55
CA LEU A 57 0.27 -8.31 0.14
C LEU A 57 -1.17 -7.84 -0.06
N ASP A 58 -1.35 -6.90 -0.97
CA ASP A 58 -2.66 -6.39 -1.39
C ASP A 58 -2.76 -6.44 -2.91
N ALA A 59 -3.95 -6.25 -3.47
CA ALA A 59 -4.09 -6.08 -4.90
C ALA A 59 -3.71 -4.66 -5.31
N LEU A 60 -3.12 -4.50 -6.50
CA LEU A 60 -2.85 -3.17 -7.04
C LEU A 60 -4.14 -2.36 -7.22
N ARG A 61 -5.22 -3.03 -7.64
CA ARG A 61 -6.57 -2.46 -7.77
C ARG A 61 -7.58 -3.39 -7.12
N LYS A 62 -8.35 -2.83 -6.20
CA LYS A 62 -9.43 -3.49 -5.48
C LYS A 62 -10.64 -2.56 -5.48
N VAL A 63 -11.80 -3.08 -5.83
CA VAL A 63 -13.05 -2.32 -5.90
C VAL A 63 -14.17 -3.11 -5.26
N ASP A 64 -14.88 -2.45 -4.36
CA ASP A 64 -16.10 -2.97 -3.77
C ASP A 64 -17.28 -2.62 -4.70
N VAL A 65 -17.98 -3.64 -5.16
CA VAL A 65 -19.14 -3.51 -6.03
C VAL A 65 -20.39 -3.46 -5.15
N GLY A 66 -21.00 -2.28 -5.07
CA GLY A 66 -22.18 -2.03 -4.26
C GLY A 66 -23.45 -1.98 -5.06
N ALA A 67 -24.60 -2.15 -4.38
CA ALA A 67 -25.93 -1.92 -4.94
C ALA A 67 -26.26 -0.41 -4.97
N GLN A 68 -26.83 0.07 -6.07
CA GLN A 68 -27.28 1.45 -6.23
C GLN A 68 -28.78 1.62 -5.96
N VAL A 69 -29.53 0.51 -5.96
CA VAL A 69 -30.98 0.48 -5.65
C VAL A 69 -31.25 -0.53 -4.56
N SER A 70 -32.32 -0.29 -3.80
CA SER A 70 -32.81 -1.23 -2.78
C SER A 70 -33.65 -2.32 -3.42
N GLY A 71 -33.55 -3.54 -2.89
CA GLY A 71 -34.33 -4.67 -3.36
C GLY A 71 -33.71 -6.01 -2.92
N GLN A 72 -34.36 -7.12 -3.24
CA GLN A 72 -33.80 -8.45 -3.01
C GLN A 72 -32.79 -8.82 -4.10
N LEU A 73 -31.63 -9.34 -3.74
CA LEU A 73 -30.67 -9.92 -4.71
C LEU A 73 -31.27 -11.24 -5.26
N LYS A 74 -31.95 -11.15 -6.39
CA LYS A 74 -32.71 -12.26 -7.00
C LYS A 74 -31.78 -13.35 -7.54
N THR A 75 -30.70 -12.94 -8.19
CA THR A 75 -29.69 -13.86 -8.72
C THR A 75 -28.29 -13.31 -8.53
N LEU A 76 -27.35 -14.20 -8.20
CA LEU A 76 -25.93 -13.95 -8.18
C LEU A 76 -25.27 -14.95 -9.14
N LEU A 77 -24.58 -14.45 -10.17
CA LEU A 77 -24.07 -15.24 -11.30
C LEU A 77 -22.61 -15.63 -11.18
N VAL A 78 -21.98 -15.25 -10.07
CA VAL A 78 -20.54 -15.44 -9.83
C VAL A 78 -20.29 -16.01 -8.44
N SER A 79 -19.18 -16.73 -8.32
CA SER A 79 -18.67 -17.32 -7.09
C SER A 79 -17.31 -16.74 -6.73
N ILE A 80 -16.90 -16.90 -5.46
CA ILE A 80 -15.55 -16.49 -5.03
C ILE A 80 -14.51 -17.28 -5.82
N GLY A 81 -13.51 -16.56 -6.36
CA GLY A 81 -12.47 -17.12 -7.22
C GLY A 81 -12.76 -17.01 -8.72
N ASP A 82 -13.96 -16.59 -9.12
CA ASP A 82 -14.27 -16.41 -10.54
C ASP A 82 -13.56 -15.19 -11.12
N ASN A 83 -13.07 -15.35 -12.35
CA ASN A 83 -12.51 -14.23 -13.12
C ASN A 83 -13.59 -13.59 -13.98
N VAL A 84 -13.79 -12.30 -13.79
CA VAL A 84 -14.79 -11.51 -14.50
C VAL A 84 -14.15 -10.46 -15.40
N LYS A 85 -14.83 -10.15 -16.50
CA LYS A 85 -14.45 -9.06 -17.41
C LYS A 85 -15.16 -7.78 -17.01
N LYS A 86 -14.60 -6.64 -17.41
CA LYS A 86 -15.30 -5.36 -17.30
C LYS A 86 -16.68 -5.44 -17.96
N ASP A 87 -17.69 -4.83 -17.35
CA ASP A 87 -19.09 -4.77 -17.77
C ASP A 87 -19.81 -6.14 -17.81
N GLN A 88 -19.19 -7.20 -17.28
CA GLN A 88 -19.84 -8.51 -17.11
C GLN A 88 -20.93 -8.43 -16.02
N LEU A 89 -22.09 -9.03 -16.28
CA LEU A 89 -23.19 -9.13 -15.31
C LEU A 89 -22.80 -10.06 -14.17
N LEU A 90 -22.85 -9.54 -12.95
CA LEU A 90 -22.49 -10.24 -11.71
C LEU A 90 -23.73 -10.73 -10.95
N GLY A 91 -24.79 -9.94 -10.96
CA GLY A 91 -26.03 -10.26 -10.26
C GLY A 91 -27.18 -9.36 -10.68
N VAL A 92 -28.37 -9.71 -10.23
CA VAL A 92 -29.60 -8.96 -10.54
C VAL A 92 -30.39 -8.78 -9.25
N ILE A 93 -30.68 -7.54 -8.91
CA ILE A 93 -31.66 -7.16 -7.89
C ILE A 93 -33.03 -7.26 -8.53
N ASP A 94 -34.06 -7.65 -7.77
CA ASP A 94 -35.42 -7.83 -8.29
C ASP A 94 -35.90 -6.59 -9.06
N PRO A 95 -36.10 -6.71 -10.39
CA PRO A 95 -36.43 -5.58 -11.25
C PRO A 95 -37.92 -5.23 -11.28
N ASP A 96 -38.80 -6.07 -10.69
CA ASP A 96 -40.26 -5.99 -10.87
C ASP A 96 -40.82 -4.61 -10.51
N GLN A 97 -40.31 -3.97 -9.46
CA GLN A 97 -40.73 -2.63 -9.07
C GLN A 97 -40.30 -1.57 -10.09
N ALA A 98 -39.06 -1.65 -10.59
CA ALA A 98 -38.53 -0.71 -11.58
C ALA A 98 -39.26 -0.87 -12.94
N GLU A 99 -39.55 -2.12 -13.34
CA GLU A 99 -40.31 -2.40 -14.57
C GLU A 99 -41.74 -1.86 -14.49
N ASN A 100 -42.40 -2.03 -13.32
CA ASN A 100 -43.74 -1.50 -13.13
C ASN A 100 -43.76 0.03 -13.16
N GLN A 101 -42.73 0.69 -12.58
CA GLN A 101 -42.58 2.14 -12.67
C GLN A 101 -42.42 2.63 -14.11
N ILE A 102 -41.70 1.92 -14.95
CA ILE A 102 -41.56 2.23 -16.37
C ILE A 102 -42.93 2.15 -17.05
N LYS A 103 -43.67 1.06 -16.84
CA LYS A 103 -45.03 0.87 -17.43
C LYS A 103 -45.99 1.99 -17.04
N GLU A 104 -45.96 2.42 -15.76
CA GLU A 104 -46.81 3.52 -15.25
C GLU A 104 -46.49 4.83 -15.97
N VAL A 105 -45.17 5.19 -16.08
CA VAL A 105 -44.73 6.42 -16.74
C VAL A 105 -45.03 6.35 -18.25
N GLU A 106 -44.89 5.20 -18.89
CA GLU A 106 -45.21 4.99 -20.30
C GLU A 106 -46.71 5.15 -20.56
N ALA A 107 -47.57 4.63 -19.65
CA ALA A 107 -49.01 4.84 -19.76
C ALA A 107 -49.38 6.33 -19.67
N THR A 108 -48.83 7.06 -18.71
CA THR A 108 -49.01 8.52 -18.60
C THR A 108 -48.52 9.26 -19.85
N LEU A 109 -47.43 8.83 -20.47
CA LEU A 109 -46.90 9.42 -21.73
C LEU A 109 -47.87 9.17 -22.89
N MET A 110 -48.51 7.98 -22.94
CA MET A 110 -49.53 7.69 -23.95
C MET A 110 -50.77 8.56 -23.79
N GLU A 111 -51.24 8.78 -22.52
CA GLU A 111 -52.34 9.70 -22.20
C GLU A 111 -52.03 11.12 -22.66
N LEU A 112 -50.85 11.68 -22.31
CA LEU A 112 -50.45 13.02 -22.69
C LEU A 112 -50.31 13.18 -24.22
N ASN A 113 -49.87 12.15 -24.94
CA ASN A 113 -49.84 12.16 -26.38
C ASN A 113 -51.25 12.18 -27.02
N ALA A 114 -52.20 11.47 -26.44
CA ALA A 114 -53.64 11.52 -26.87
C ALA A 114 -54.23 12.91 -26.59
N GLU A 115 -53.97 13.50 -25.41
CA GLU A 115 -54.37 14.87 -25.10
C GLU A 115 -53.76 15.89 -26.08
N HIS A 116 -52.47 15.73 -26.40
CA HIS A 116 -51.80 16.57 -27.44
C HIS A 116 -52.49 16.49 -28.80
N GLN A 117 -52.85 15.27 -29.22
CA GLN A 117 -53.58 15.08 -30.49
C GLN A 117 -54.95 15.76 -30.46
N GLN A 118 -55.72 15.67 -29.34
CA GLN A 118 -56.96 16.37 -29.18
C GLN A 118 -56.79 17.90 -29.26
N ALA A 119 -55.83 18.43 -28.47
CA ALA A 119 -55.53 19.86 -28.44
C ALA A 119 -55.05 20.37 -29.85
N ALA A 120 -54.32 19.56 -30.57
CA ALA A 120 -53.88 19.87 -31.94
C ALA A 120 -55.08 19.96 -32.91
N ALA A 121 -56.07 19.06 -32.79
CA ALA A 121 -57.31 19.11 -33.57
C ALA A 121 -58.15 20.36 -33.22
N GLU A 122 -58.28 20.71 -31.96
CA GLU A 122 -58.97 21.93 -31.48
C GLU A 122 -58.24 23.20 -32.02
N LEU A 123 -56.91 23.25 -31.95
CA LEU A 123 -56.16 24.37 -32.52
C LEU A 123 -56.33 24.48 -34.05
N LYS A 124 -56.39 23.35 -34.77
CA LYS A 124 -56.67 23.33 -36.22
C LYS A 124 -58.03 23.95 -36.51
N LEU A 125 -59.07 23.57 -35.74
CA LEU A 125 -60.42 24.16 -35.90
C LEU A 125 -60.36 25.65 -35.64
N ALA A 126 -59.76 26.14 -34.52
CA ALA A 126 -59.68 27.55 -34.20
C ALA A 126 -58.93 28.32 -35.28
N ARG A 127 -57.84 27.78 -35.87
CA ARG A 127 -57.14 28.39 -37.03
C ARG A 127 -58.04 28.55 -38.25
N VAL A 128 -58.80 27.52 -38.61
CA VAL A 128 -59.76 27.58 -39.74
C VAL A 128 -60.84 28.60 -39.49
N THR A 129 -61.38 28.69 -38.27
CA THR A 129 -62.36 29.64 -37.85
C THR A 129 -61.83 31.06 -37.95
N LEU A 130 -60.66 31.35 -37.41
CA LEU A 130 -60.00 32.68 -37.51
C LEU A 130 -59.76 33.05 -38.99
N ALA A 131 -59.23 32.16 -39.84
CA ALA A 131 -59.00 32.41 -41.24
C ALA A 131 -60.33 32.76 -41.96
N ARG A 132 -61.41 32.10 -41.65
CA ARG A 132 -62.77 32.39 -42.20
C ARG A 132 -63.24 33.80 -41.74
N GLN A 133 -63.12 34.15 -40.44
CA GLN A 133 -63.49 35.46 -39.94
C GLN A 133 -62.66 36.59 -40.56
N GLN A 134 -61.33 36.34 -40.73
CA GLN A 134 -60.45 37.29 -41.45
C GLN A 134 -60.88 37.53 -42.92
N GLN A 135 -61.34 36.49 -43.59
CA GLN A 135 -61.85 36.65 -44.96
C GLN A 135 -63.16 37.41 -45.01
N LEU A 136 -64.13 37.15 -44.12
CA LEU A 136 -65.38 37.87 -43.99
C LEU A 136 -65.19 39.31 -43.56
N ALA A 137 -64.23 39.61 -42.70
CA ALA A 137 -63.89 40.97 -42.28
C ALA A 137 -63.45 41.86 -43.49
N LYS A 138 -62.78 41.29 -44.50
CA LYS A 138 -62.41 42.00 -45.73
C LYS A 138 -63.62 42.51 -46.52
N THR A 139 -64.80 41.86 -46.37
CA THR A 139 -66.07 42.23 -47.01
C THR A 139 -66.99 42.92 -46.06
N GLN A 140 -66.54 43.35 -44.86
CA GLN A 140 -67.32 43.99 -43.82
C GLN A 140 -68.53 43.14 -43.31
N ALA A 141 -68.48 41.83 -43.46
CA ALA A 141 -69.56 40.92 -43.11
C ALA A 141 -69.55 40.40 -41.66
N VAL A 142 -68.58 40.84 -40.83
CA VAL A 142 -68.40 40.44 -39.41
C VAL A 142 -67.99 41.63 -38.58
N SER A 143 -68.27 41.59 -37.24
CA SER A 143 -67.86 42.63 -36.32
C SER A 143 -66.39 42.50 -35.92
N GLN A 144 -65.73 43.58 -35.54
CA GLN A 144 -64.36 43.53 -34.98
C GLN A 144 -64.29 42.65 -33.73
N GLN A 145 -65.32 42.63 -32.90
CA GLN A 145 -65.42 41.80 -31.71
C GLN A 145 -65.36 40.29 -32.07
N ASP A 146 -66.00 39.87 -33.15
CA ASP A 146 -65.98 38.44 -33.56
C ASP A 146 -64.59 38.04 -34.06
N LEU A 147 -63.88 38.94 -34.75
CA LEU A 147 -62.53 38.73 -35.20
C LEU A 147 -61.56 38.63 -34.03
N ASP A 148 -61.64 39.53 -33.08
CA ASP A 148 -60.80 39.55 -31.86
C ASP A 148 -61.06 38.32 -31.00
N THR A 149 -62.33 37.87 -30.91
CA THR A 149 -62.68 36.64 -30.20
C THR A 149 -62.03 35.39 -30.85
N ALA A 150 -62.15 35.26 -32.17
CA ALA A 150 -61.53 34.14 -32.90
C ALA A 150 -59.99 34.13 -32.82
N ALA A 151 -59.35 35.33 -32.83
CA ALA A 151 -57.91 35.47 -32.65
C ALA A 151 -57.45 35.05 -31.23
N THR A 152 -58.23 35.49 -30.23
CA THR A 152 -57.93 35.11 -28.85
C THR A 152 -58.11 33.62 -28.57
N GLU A 153 -59.18 33.01 -29.11
CA GLU A 153 -59.42 31.57 -28.99
C GLU A 153 -58.28 30.78 -29.64
N MET A 154 -57.84 31.12 -30.82
CA MET A 154 -56.70 30.49 -31.48
C MET A 154 -55.44 30.61 -30.58
N ALA A 155 -55.15 31.79 -30.03
CA ALA A 155 -54.02 31.98 -29.15
C ALA A 155 -54.07 31.13 -27.86
N VAL A 156 -55.25 31.00 -27.24
CA VAL A 156 -55.51 30.13 -26.06
C VAL A 156 -55.21 28.65 -26.43
N LYS A 157 -55.76 28.16 -27.59
CA LYS A 157 -55.50 26.78 -28.05
C LYS A 157 -54.03 26.54 -28.36
N GLN A 158 -53.37 27.51 -28.91
CA GLN A 158 -51.91 27.42 -29.16
C GLN A 158 -51.10 27.34 -27.85
N ALA A 159 -51.50 28.17 -26.85
CA ALA A 159 -50.83 28.12 -25.53
C ALA A 159 -51.07 26.78 -24.80
N ARG A 160 -52.26 26.15 -25.01
CA ARG A 160 -52.56 24.83 -24.46
C ARG A 160 -51.60 23.77 -25.02
N ILE A 161 -51.32 23.78 -26.32
CA ILE A 161 -50.32 22.89 -26.95
C ILE A 161 -48.98 23.06 -26.20
N GLY A 162 -48.51 24.28 -26.01
CA GLY A 162 -47.23 24.53 -25.29
C GLY A 162 -47.19 23.97 -23.88
N THR A 163 -48.34 24.01 -23.16
CA THR A 163 -48.40 23.39 -21.81
C THR A 163 -48.31 21.86 -21.88
N ILE A 164 -49.03 21.23 -22.80
CA ILE A 164 -48.97 19.76 -22.96
C ILE A 164 -47.57 19.31 -23.43
N ASP A 165 -46.95 20.04 -24.34
CA ASP A 165 -45.56 19.78 -24.75
C ASP A 165 -44.58 19.81 -23.56
N ALA A 166 -44.73 20.79 -22.68
CA ALA A 166 -43.93 20.90 -21.47
C ALA A 166 -44.18 19.70 -20.52
N GLN A 167 -45.43 19.21 -20.44
CA GLN A 167 -45.78 18.02 -19.66
C GLN A 167 -45.18 16.73 -20.27
N ILE A 168 -45.26 16.57 -21.60
CA ILE A 168 -44.62 15.45 -22.31
C ILE A 168 -43.11 15.44 -22.06
N LYS A 169 -42.47 16.60 -22.17
CA LYS A 169 -41.02 16.72 -21.92
C LYS A 169 -40.65 16.33 -20.50
N ARG A 170 -41.40 16.76 -19.49
CA ARG A 170 -41.19 16.38 -18.09
C ARG A 170 -41.41 14.88 -17.89
N ASN A 171 -42.46 14.30 -18.47
CA ASN A 171 -42.77 12.89 -18.34
C ASN A 171 -41.69 12.00 -19.03
N ARG A 172 -41.14 12.46 -20.15
CA ARG A 172 -39.98 11.78 -20.80
C ARG A 172 -38.77 11.75 -19.88
N ALA A 173 -38.45 12.84 -19.20
CA ALA A 173 -37.36 12.86 -18.21
C ALA A 173 -37.64 11.89 -17.05
N SER A 174 -38.90 11.75 -16.60
CA SER A 174 -39.29 10.74 -15.60
C SER A 174 -39.11 9.32 -16.13
N LEU A 175 -39.43 9.06 -17.42
CA LEU A 175 -39.19 7.77 -18.06
C LEU A 175 -37.70 7.40 -18.10
N ASP A 176 -36.86 8.36 -18.47
CA ASP A 176 -35.40 8.16 -18.50
C ASP A 176 -34.86 7.84 -17.09
N THR A 177 -35.36 8.52 -16.05
CA THR A 177 -35.03 8.20 -14.66
C THR A 177 -35.47 6.79 -14.27
N ALA A 178 -36.70 6.38 -14.63
CA ALA A 178 -37.19 5.03 -14.34
C ALA A 178 -36.36 3.94 -15.06
N LYS A 179 -35.93 4.20 -16.32
CA LYS A 179 -35.04 3.30 -17.07
C LYS A 179 -33.66 3.19 -16.41
N THR A 180 -33.08 4.30 -15.96
CA THR A 180 -31.80 4.30 -15.24
C THR A 180 -31.91 3.49 -13.93
N ASN A 181 -33.02 3.60 -13.21
CA ASN A 181 -33.27 2.79 -12.00
C ASN A 181 -33.37 1.29 -12.33
N LEU A 182 -33.94 0.91 -13.48
CA LEU A 182 -33.93 -0.46 -13.95
C LEU A 182 -32.51 -0.93 -14.30
N GLU A 183 -31.71 -0.10 -14.93
CA GLU A 183 -30.29 -0.43 -15.20
C GLU A 183 -29.52 -0.68 -13.91
N TYR A 184 -29.76 0.09 -12.85
CA TYR A 184 -29.15 -0.10 -11.54
C TYR A 184 -29.54 -1.40 -10.81
N THR A 185 -30.62 -2.08 -11.25
CA THR A 185 -30.94 -3.43 -10.74
C THR A 185 -29.95 -4.48 -11.27
N ARG A 186 -29.23 -4.19 -12.36
CA ARG A 186 -28.23 -5.07 -12.95
C ARG A 186 -26.84 -4.70 -12.43
N ILE A 187 -26.30 -5.55 -11.57
CA ILE A 187 -24.97 -5.35 -11.00
C ILE A 187 -23.93 -5.84 -11.99
N VAL A 188 -23.09 -4.92 -12.51
CA VAL A 188 -22.04 -5.21 -13.47
C VAL A 188 -20.65 -4.94 -12.91
N ALA A 189 -19.63 -5.62 -13.42
CA ALA A 189 -18.25 -5.45 -13.00
C ALA A 189 -17.68 -4.11 -13.50
N PRO A 190 -17.21 -3.19 -12.64
CA PRO A 190 -16.62 -1.92 -13.05
C PRO A 190 -15.23 -2.10 -13.67
N MET A 191 -14.57 -3.22 -13.40
CA MET A 191 -13.26 -3.58 -13.95
C MET A 191 -13.15 -5.09 -14.15
N ALA A 192 -12.18 -5.53 -14.94
CA ALA A 192 -11.79 -6.93 -14.97
C ALA A 192 -11.02 -7.31 -13.70
N GLY A 193 -11.25 -8.49 -13.17
CA GLY A 193 -10.60 -8.97 -11.94
C GLY A 193 -11.14 -10.30 -11.47
N GLU A 194 -10.71 -10.74 -10.31
CA GLU A 194 -11.16 -11.95 -9.61
C GLU A 194 -12.10 -11.56 -8.47
N VAL A 195 -13.18 -12.30 -8.28
CA VAL A 195 -14.09 -12.13 -7.13
C VAL A 195 -13.39 -12.64 -5.87
N THR A 196 -12.98 -11.74 -5.00
CA THR A 196 -12.24 -12.10 -3.79
C THR A 196 -13.13 -12.31 -2.58
N GLN A 197 -14.27 -11.63 -2.54
CA GLN A 197 -15.22 -11.72 -1.45
C GLN A 197 -16.64 -11.50 -1.95
N ILE A 198 -17.59 -12.24 -1.40
CA ILE A 198 -19.03 -12.00 -1.54
C ILE A 198 -19.57 -11.65 -0.16
N THR A 199 -20.13 -10.45 -0.03
CA THR A 199 -20.67 -9.93 1.24
C THR A 199 -22.16 -10.16 1.33
N THR A 200 -22.88 -10.07 0.19
CA THR A 200 -24.33 -10.25 0.12
C THR A 200 -24.67 -11.50 -0.67
N LEU A 201 -25.41 -12.40 -0.07
CA LEU A 201 -25.83 -13.67 -0.70
C LEU A 201 -27.11 -13.53 -1.50
N GLN A 202 -27.31 -14.42 -2.47
CA GLN A 202 -28.57 -14.52 -3.20
C GLN A 202 -29.75 -14.71 -2.25
N GLY A 203 -30.85 -13.99 -2.49
CA GLY A 203 -32.05 -13.98 -1.65
C GLY A 203 -32.04 -12.95 -0.52
N GLN A 204 -30.89 -12.32 -0.21
CA GLN A 204 -30.83 -11.24 0.77
C GLN A 204 -31.40 -9.93 0.21
N THR A 205 -32.05 -9.16 1.07
CA THR A 205 -32.53 -7.82 0.74
C THR A 205 -31.47 -6.78 1.10
N VAL A 206 -31.15 -5.91 0.16
CA VAL A 206 -30.21 -4.78 0.32
C VAL A 206 -30.99 -3.47 0.40
N ILE A 207 -30.52 -2.55 1.24
CA ILE A 207 -31.12 -1.23 1.43
C ILE A 207 -30.04 -0.17 1.09
N ALA A 208 -30.19 0.48 -0.05
CA ALA A 208 -29.24 1.46 -0.59
C ALA A 208 -29.55 2.91 -0.18
N ALA A 209 -30.54 3.13 0.71
CA ALA A 209 -31.06 4.48 1.01
C ALA A 209 -30.10 5.37 1.80
N GLN A 210 -29.17 4.81 2.60
CA GLN A 210 -28.24 5.56 3.44
C GLN A 210 -26.79 5.35 3.04
N GLN A 211 -26.43 4.14 2.67
CA GLN A 211 -25.09 3.75 2.23
C GLN A 211 -25.23 2.62 1.21
N ALA A 212 -24.45 2.69 0.13
CA ALA A 212 -24.44 1.60 -0.86
C ALA A 212 -23.91 0.31 -0.20
N PRO A 213 -24.77 -0.72 -0.03
CA PRO A 213 -24.33 -1.98 0.56
C PRO A 213 -23.37 -2.70 -0.38
N ASN A 214 -22.24 -3.19 0.14
CA ASN A 214 -21.30 -3.98 -0.64
C ASN A 214 -21.92 -5.34 -0.98
N ILE A 215 -21.90 -5.72 -2.26
CA ILE A 215 -22.36 -7.02 -2.74
C ILE A 215 -21.19 -7.98 -2.82
N LEU A 216 -20.12 -7.57 -3.47
CA LEU A 216 -18.89 -8.35 -3.62
C LEU A 216 -17.69 -7.43 -3.85
N THR A 217 -16.49 -7.99 -3.69
CA THR A 217 -15.23 -7.30 -3.92
C THR A 217 -14.49 -7.94 -5.10
N LEU A 218 -14.06 -7.10 -6.04
CA LEU A 218 -13.20 -7.46 -7.17
C LEU A 218 -11.78 -7.00 -6.92
N ALA A 219 -10.80 -7.83 -7.25
CA ALA A 219 -9.38 -7.48 -7.18
C ALA A 219 -8.62 -7.92 -8.44
N ASP A 220 -7.68 -7.10 -8.86
CA ASP A 220 -6.74 -7.45 -9.93
C ASP A 220 -5.55 -8.20 -9.32
N MET A 221 -5.54 -9.53 -9.48
CA MET A 221 -4.52 -10.42 -8.94
C MET A 221 -3.30 -10.59 -9.85
N SER A 222 -3.23 -9.89 -10.98
CA SER A 222 -2.10 -9.99 -11.92
C SER A 222 -0.82 -9.35 -11.40
N THR A 223 -0.98 -8.30 -10.60
CA THR A 223 0.09 -7.58 -9.94
C THR A 223 -0.27 -7.34 -8.48
N MET A 224 0.62 -7.75 -7.59
CA MET A 224 0.44 -7.55 -6.15
C MET A 224 1.13 -6.28 -5.71
N LEU A 225 0.48 -5.56 -4.81
CA LEU A 225 1.03 -4.41 -4.10
C LEU A 225 1.51 -4.86 -2.72
N VAL A 226 2.82 -4.81 -2.50
CA VAL A 226 3.39 -5.08 -1.17
C VAL A 226 3.38 -3.79 -0.37
N LYS A 227 2.80 -3.83 0.82
CA LYS A 227 2.76 -2.73 1.79
C LYS A 227 3.62 -3.10 2.99
N ALA A 228 4.87 -2.65 3.00
CA ALA A 228 5.82 -2.91 4.08
C ALA A 228 5.69 -1.85 5.17
N GLN A 229 5.50 -2.28 6.42
CA GLN A 229 5.45 -1.42 7.62
C GLN A 229 6.88 -1.17 8.10
N VAL A 230 7.39 0.01 7.82
CA VAL A 230 8.75 0.43 8.17
C VAL A 230 8.67 1.35 9.40
N SER A 231 9.60 1.19 10.33
CA SER A 231 9.67 2.03 11.53
C SER A 231 9.98 3.48 11.19
N GLU A 232 9.59 4.42 12.06
CA GLU A 232 9.93 5.84 11.94
C GLU A 232 11.43 6.07 11.90
N ALA A 233 12.21 5.26 12.61
CA ALA A 233 13.67 5.38 12.64
C ALA A 233 14.33 5.01 11.30
N ASP A 234 13.76 4.05 10.57
CA ASP A 234 14.34 3.53 9.33
C ASP A 234 13.85 4.27 8.08
N VAL A 235 12.63 4.81 8.13
CA VAL A 235 11.98 5.43 6.96
C VAL A 235 12.75 6.62 6.40
N ILE A 236 13.50 7.35 7.23
CA ILE A 236 14.33 8.50 6.82
C ILE A 236 15.43 8.11 5.82
N HIS A 237 15.85 6.85 5.84
CA HIS A 237 16.89 6.31 4.96
C HIS A 237 16.35 5.74 3.66
N LEU A 238 15.02 5.61 3.53
CA LEU A 238 14.39 5.06 2.34
C LEU A 238 14.22 6.11 1.24
N ARG A 239 14.37 5.66 0.00
CA ARG A 239 14.17 6.45 -1.22
C ARG A 239 13.43 5.62 -2.27
N ALA A 240 12.52 6.25 -3.00
CA ALA A 240 11.93 5.62 -4.19
C ALA A 240 13.04 5.19 -5.18
N GLY A 241 12.85 4.03 -5.79
CA GLY A 241 13.83 3.44 -6.71
C GLY A 241 14.81 2.46 -6.07
N GLN A 242 14.83 2.33 -4.73
CA GLN A 242 15.63 1.30 -4.05
C GLN A 242 15.12 -0.10 -4.38
N LYS A 243 16.05 -1.05 -4.49
CA LYS A 243 15.70 -2.46 -4.65
C LYS A 243 15.07 -2.98 -3.37
N ALA A 244 14.01 -3.74 -3.52
CA ALA A 244 13.36 -4.42 -2.41
C ALA A 244 13.06 -5.85 -2.82
N TRP A 245 13.08 -6.76 -1.88
CA TRP A 245 12.64 -8.12 -2.08
C TRP A 245 11.91 -8.62 -0.85
N PHE A 246 11.07 -9.62 -1.01
CA PHE A 246 10.38 -10.21 0.13
C PHE A 246 10.31 -11.73 -0.01
N THR A 247 10.06 -12.36 1.12
CA THR A 247 9.69 -13.76 1.23
C THR A 247 8.34 -13.88 1.91
N ILE A 248 7.60 -14.94 1.61
CA ILE A 248 6.34 -15.25 2.29
C ILE A 248 6.55 -16.38 3.31
N ALA A 249 5.73 -16.38 4.36
CA ALA A 249 5.85 -17.39 5.43
C ALA A 249 5.73 -18.84 4.93
N GLY A 250 4.96 -19.06 3.85
CA GLY A 250 4.79 -20.38 3.24
C GLY A 250 5.95 -20.83 2.35
N ASP A 251 6.81 -19.91 1.90
CA ASP A 251 8.00 -20.18 1.08
C ASP A 251 9.11 -19.18 1.40
N PRO A 252 9.87 -19.39 2.47
CA PRO A 252 10.93 -18.48 2.90
C PRO A 252 12.18 -18.55 2.00
N GLN A 253 12.26 -19.50 1.08
CA GLN A 253 13.42 -19.65 0.19
C GLN A 253 13.27 -18.90 -1.13
N THR A 254 12.03 -18.68 -1.56
CA THR A 254 11.76 -17.93 -2.79
C THR A 254 11.75 -16.44 -2.51
N ARG A 255 12.65 -15.70 -3.19
CA ARG A 255 12.70 -14.25 -3.14
C ARG A 255 11.88 -13.65 -4.28
N TYR A 256 10.96 -12.75 -3.94
CA TYR A 256 10.17 -11.98 -4.88
C TYR A 256 10.75 -10.57 -4.94
N GLU A 257 11.30 -10.21 -6.08
CA GLU A 257 12.00 -8.93 -6.27
C GLU A 257 11.05 -7.85 -6.74
N GLY A 258 11.32 -6.62 -6.32
CA GLY A 258 10.60 -5.42 -6.71
C GLY A 258 11.45 -4.18 -6.52
N VAL A 259 10.89 -3.04 -6.88
CA VAL A 259 11.53 -1.73 -6.70
C VAL A 259 10.59 -0.85 -5.90
N LEU A 260 11.11 -0.23 -4.85
CA LEU A 260 10.36 0.68 -4.00
C LEU A 260 9.78 1.82 -4.83
N LYS A 261 8.45 1.86 -4.93
CA LYS A 261 7.72 2.84 -5.72
C LYS A 261 7.60 4.16 -4.99
N ASP A 262 7.10 4.07 -3.77
CA ASP A 262 6.86 5.22 -2.91
C ASP A 262 6.78 4.83 -1.43
N ILE A 263 6.78 5.86 -0.60
CA ILE A 263 6.56 5.77 0.84
C ILE A 263 5.37 6.67 1.15
N LEU A 264 4.34 6.12 1.79
CA LEU A 264 3.18 6.91 2.16
C LEU A 264 3.56 7.97 3.19
N PRO A 265 3.18 9.24 3.00
CA PRO A 265 3.50 10.32 3.93
C PRO A 265 2.70 10.24 5.23
N THR A 266 1.59 9.50 5.24
CA THR A 266 0.72 9.34 6.41
C THR A 266 1.14 8.11 7.19
N PRO A 267 1.52 8.24 8.46
CA PRO A 267 1.85 7.10 9.30
C PRO A 267 0.61 6.33 9.75
N GLU A 268 0.81 5.07 10.07
CA GLU A 268 -0.14 4.26 10.82
C GLU A 268 0.39 4.03 12.23
N LYS A 269 -0.49 4.22 13.22
CA LYS A 269 -0.16 3.97 14.62
C LYS A 269 -0.67 2.58 15.02
N VAL A 270 0.24 1.69 15.37
CA VAL A 270 -0.07 0.33 15.82
C VAL A 270 0.55 0.15 17.21
N ASN A 271 -0.29 -0.08 18.23
CA ASN A 271 0.17 -0.30 19.62
C ASN A 271 1.17 0.76 20.11
N ASP A 272 0.86 2.04 19.88
CA ASP A 272 1.70 3.21 20.21
C ASP A 272 3.02 3.34 19.41
N ALA A 273 3.37 2.42 18.56
CA ALA A 273 4.47 2.56 17.61
C ALA A 273 4.00 3.19 16.28
N ILE A 274 4.86 4.01 15.72
CA ILE A 274 4.60 4.73 14.46
C ILE A 274 5.29 3.99 13.31
N PHE A 275 4.51 3.63 12.30
CA PHE A 275 4.99 2.97 11.08
C PHE A 275 4.60 3.76 9.84
N TYR A 276 5.45 3.69 8.82
CA TYR A 276 5.17 4.21 7.48
C TYR A 276 5.09 3.07 6.48
N TYR A 277 4.19 3.20 5.50
CA TYR A 277 4.07 2.19 4.46
C TYR A 277 5.01 2.49 3.30
N ALA A 278 5.99 1.61 3.11
CA ALA A 278 6.79 1.53 1.90
C ALA A 278 6.12 0.56 0.92
N ARG A 279 5.86 1.01 -0.33
CA ARG A 279 5.08 0.25 -1.30
C ARG A 279 5.90 -0.09 -2.53
N PHE A 280 5.71 -1.31 -3.02
CA PHE A 280 6.26 -1.75 -4.30
C PHE A 280 5.36 -2.79 -4.96
N GLU A 281 5.47 -2.90 -6.28
CA GLU A 281 4.64 -3.76 -7.09
C GLU A 281 5.42 -5.00 -7.51
N VAL A 282 4.76 -6.16 -7.49
CA VAL A 282 5.36 -7.42 -7.90
C VAL A 282 4.42 -8.18 -8.82
N PRO A 283 4.87 -8.58 -10.00
CA PRO A 283 4.07 -9.40 -10.92
C PRO A 283 3.70 -10.75 -10.31
N ASN A 284 2.46 -11.17 -10.50
CA ASN A 284 1.94 -12.45 -10.01
C ASN A 284 1.38 -13.33 -11.15
N PRO A 285 2.19 -13.70 -12.16
CA PRO A 285 1.70 -14.41 -13.35
C PRO A 285 1.18 -15.81 -13.02
N LYS A 286 1.72 -16.46 -12.00
CA LYS A 286 1.30 -17.80 -11.55
C LYS A 286 0.16 -17.76 -10.54
N ARG A 287 -0.29 -16.57 -10.10
CA ARG A 287 -1.34 -16.37 -9.08
C ARG A 287 -1.10 -17.14 -7.77
N ILE A 288 0.16 -17.33 -7.40
CA ILE A 288 0.55 -17.97 -6.14
C ILE A 288 0.36 -17.01 -4.97
N LEU A 289 0.70 -15.74 -5.18
CA LEU A 289 0.54 -14.69 -4.19
C LEU A 289 -0.95 -14.35 -4.04
N ARG A 290 -1.41 -14.27 -2.78
CA ARG A 290 -2.80 -13.96 -2.44
C ARG A 290 -2.89 -12.72 -1.55
N LEU A 291 -4.09 -12.15 -1.49
CA LEU A 291 -4.38 -11.02 -0.61
C LEU A 291 -4.11 -11.39 0.85
N ASP A 292 -3.71 -10.39 1.61
CA ASP A 292 -3.45 -10.46 3.06
C ASP A 292 -2.35 -11.46 3.48
N MET A 293 -1.58 -12.04 2.53
CA MET A 293 -0.39 -12.80 2.87
C MET A 293 0.62 -11.90 3.57
N THR A 294 1.19 -12.42 4.66
CA THR A 294 2.28 -11.75 5.38
C THR A 294 3.60 -12.00 4.66
N ALA A 295 4.36 -10.95 4.48
CA ALA A 295 5.67 -10.95 3.85
C ALA A 295 6.74 -10.40 4.80
N GLN A 296 7.92 -11.02 4.76
CA GLN A 296 9.14 -10.43 5.29
C GLN A 296 9.82 -9.65 4.17
N VAL A 297 9.88 -8.35 4.34
CA VAL A 297 10.34 -7.41 3.31
C VAL A 297 11.72 -6.88 3.69
N TYR A 298 12.62 -6.90 2.73
CA TYR A 298 13.97 -6.37 2.82
C TYR A 298 14.11 -5.23 1.80
N ILE A 299 14.39 -4.03 2.28
CA ILE A 299 14.61 -2.86 1.42
C ILE A 299 16.09 -2.51 1.49
N GLN A 300 16.76 -2.59 0.36
CA GLN A 300 18.19 -2.39 0.25
C GLN A 300 18.53 -0.90 0.42
N LEU A 301 19.29 -0.59 1.47
CA LEU A 301 19.83 0.76 1.70
C LEU A 301 21.12 0.95 0.92
N MET A 302 21.97 -0.08 0.97
CA MET A 302 23.31 -0.03 0.42
C MET A 302 23.73 -1.41 -0.10
N ASP A 303 24.48 -1.41 -1.20
CA ASP A 303 25.05 -2.60 -1.83
C ASP A 303 26.42 -2.21 -2.41
N VAL A 304 27.47 -2.40 -1.61
CA VAL A 304 28.85 -2.14 -2.05
C VAL A 304 29.52 -3.47 -2.26
N LYS A 305 29.99 -3.72 -3.48
CA LYS A 305 30.58 -5.01 -3.87
C LYS A 305 32.08 -4.97 -3.98
N ASN A 306 32.70 -6.10 -3.61
CA ASN A 306 34.14 -6.32 -3.77
C ASN A 306 34.99 -5.28 -3.05
N VAL A 307 34.61 -4.90 -1.82
CA VAL A 307 35.38 -3.99 -0.96
C VAL A 307 36.06 -4.76 0.17
N LEU A 308 37.17 -4.21 0.72
CA LEU A 308 37.80 -4.80 1.89
C LEU A 308 36.89 -4.62 3.11
N ILE A 309 36.50 -5.70 3.74
CA ILE A 309 35.64 -5.70 4.91
C ILE A 309 36.36 -6.23 6.13
N ILE A 310 36.09 -5.62 7.29
CA ILE A 310 36.49 -6.10 8.61
C ILE A 310 35.28 -6.04 9.56
N PRO A 311 35.19 -6.93 10.57
CA PRO A 311 34.16 -6.83 11.57
C PRO A 311 34.28 -5.52 12.38
N LEU A 312 33.13 -4.93 12.78
CA LEU A 312 33.10 -3.75 13.63
C LEU A 312 33.91 -3.96 14.94
N ALA A 313 33.98 -5.19 15.46
CA ALA A 313 34.75 -5.56 16.64
C ALA A 313 36.26 -5.35 16.47
N ALA A 314 36.77 -5.26 15.23
CA ALA A 314 38.17 -4.99 14.94
C ALA A 314 38.53 -3.51 14.98
N LEU A 315 37.54 -2.60 15.00
CA LEU A 315 37.75 -1.16 15.11
C LEU A 315 38.16 -0.81 16.55
N GLY A 316 39.29 -0.17 16.69
CA GLY A 316 39.78 0.42 17.94
C GLY A 316 39.31 1.86 18.15
N GLU A 317 40.17 2.69 18.73
CA GLU A 317 39.86 4.07 19.05
C GLU A 317 39.69 4.96 17.82
N PRO A 318 38.68 5.86 17.78
CA PRO A 318 38.54 6.84 16.72
C PRO A 318 39.69 7.89 16.80
N VAL A 319 40.25 8.20 15.67
CA VAL A 319 41.36 9.22 15.56
C VAL A 319 40.80 10.57 15.09
N GLY A 320 39.57 10.57 14.54
CA GLY A 320 38.88 11.76 14.04
C GLY A 320 38.37 11.60 12.61
N GLY A 321 37.13 12.05 12.35
CA GLY A 321 36.43 11.78 11.09
C GLY A 321 36.21 10.27 10.91
N ASN A 322 36.42 9.77 9.68
CA ASN A 322 36.26 8.34 9.35
C ASN A 322 37.57 7.56 9.57
N ARG A 323 38.46 8.00 10.48
CA ARG A 323 39.72 7.34 10.78
C ARG A 323 39.68 6.63 12.10
N TYR A 324 40.13 5.38 12.10
CA TYR A 324 40.14 4.50 13.27
C TYR A 324 41.50 3.80 13.37
N LYS A 325 41.87 3.42 14.59
CA LYS A 325 43.01 2.51 14.81
C LYS A 325 42.52 1.09 14.71
N VAL A 326 43.29 0.24 14.02
CA VAL A 326 43.05 -1.21 13.93
C VAL A 326 44.34 -1.90 14.37
N ALA A 327 44.18 -2.92 15.21
CA ALA A 327 45.30 -3.74 15.64
C ALA A 327 45.54 -4.89 14.64
N LEU A 328 46.73 -4.95 14.10
CA LEU A 328 47.20 -6.00 13.19
C LEU A 328 48.11 -6.95 13.92
N LEU A 329 48.08 -8.23 13.57
CA LEU A 329 49.06 -9.23 13.97
C LEU A 329 50.06 -9.42 12.83
N ARG A 330 51.30 -8.99 13.02
CA ARG A 330 52.34 -9.18 12.02
C ARG A 330 53.56 -9.82 12.68
N ASN A 331 53.96 -11.00 12.19
CA ASN A 331 55.05 -11.80 12.77
C ASN A 331 54.90 -12.10 14.27
N GLY A 332 53.63 -12.26 14.74
CA GLY A 332 53.33 -12.51 16.16
C GLY A 332 53.31 -11.26 17.06
N GLU A 333 53.55 -10.07 16.52
CA GLU A 333 53.50 -8.80 17.25
C GLU A 333 52.25 -8.02 16.91
N LYS A 334 51.63 -7.45 17.92
CA LYS A 334 50.51 -6.51 17.79
C LYS A 334 51.04 -5.16 17.33
N ARG A 335 50.56 -4.67 16.20
CA ARG A 335 50.87 -3.32 15.68
C ARG A 335 49.55 -2.57 15.41
N GLU A 336 49.51 -1.33 15.82
CA GLU A 336 48.41 -0.44 15.49
C GLU A 336 48.63 0.24 14.17
N ARG A 337 47.61 0.29 13.33
CA ARG A 337 47.59 1.01 12.05
C ARG A 337 46.35 1.88 11.97
N GLU A 338 46.49 3.08 11.44
CA GLU A 338 45.37 3.96 11.15
C GLU A 338 44.72 3.54 9.83
N VAL A 339 43.40 3.39 9.85
CA VAL A 339 42.59 3.02 8.70
C VAL A 339 41.54 4.07 8.44
N VAL A 340 41.16 4.25 7.17
CA VAL A 340 40.05 5.09 6.76
C VAL A 340 38.89 4.15 6.42
N ILE A 341 37.79 4.26 7.14
CA ILE A 341 36.59 3.46 6.90
C ILE A 341 35.64 4.18 5.95
N GLY A 342 34.90 3.40 5.16
CA GLY A 342 33.82 3.84 4.30
C GLY A 342 32.45 3.53 4.91
N GLU A 343 31.66 2.80 4.17
CA GLU A 343 30.33 2.36 4.57
C GLU A 343 30.39 1.23 5.61
N ARG A 344 29.34 1.10 6.42
CA ARG A 344 29.25 0.07 7.45
C ARG A 344 27.81 -0.44 7.60
N ASN A 345 27.69 -1.70 7.99
CA ASN A 345 26.43 -2.27 8.46
C ASN A 345 26.52 -2.63 9.94
N ASP A 346 25.62 -3.46 10.44
CA ASP A 346 25.55 -3.85 11.88
C ASP A 346 26.70 -4.78 12.31
N THR A 347 27.41 -5.44 11.38
CA THR A 347 28.44 -6.44 11.69
C THR A 347 29.80 -6.07 11.13
N ASP A 348 29.83 -5.44 9.96
CA ASP A 348 31.06 -5.22 9.20
C ASP A 348 31.19 -3.77 8.75
N VAL A 349 32.42 -3.39 8.40
CA VAL A 349 32.78 -2.06 7.91
C VAL A 349 33.74 -2.17 6.73
N GLU A 350 33.50 -1.33 5.74
CA GLU A 350 34.41 -1.13 4.61
C GLU A 350 35.69 -0.43 5.04
N VAL A 351 36.84 -0.92 4.58
CA VAL A 351 38.13 -0.24 4.71
C VAL A 351 38.53 0.32 3.36
N VAL A 352 38.47 1.64 3.25
CA VAL A 352 38.85 2.36 2.01
C VAL A 352 40.36 2.49 1.86
N LYS A 353 41.09 2.71 2.98
CA LYS A 353 42.55 2.85 3.01
C LYS A 353 43.13 2.33 4.32
N GLY A 354 44.34 1.80 4.24
CA GLY A 354 45.14 1.44 5.41
C GLY A 354 45.31 -0.06 5.61
N LEU A 355 44.53 -0.91 4.93
CA LEU A 355 44.70 -2.37 4.95
C LEU A 355 44.82 -2.91 3.53
N GLU A 356 45.44 -4.07 3.42
CA GLU A 356 45.55 -4.85 2.20
C GLU A 356 44.87 -6.22 2.39
N ALA A 357 44.43 -6.82 1.28
CA ALA A 357 43.91 -8.18 1.32
C ALA A 357 44.98 -9.14 1.82
N GLY A 358 44.66 -9.94 2.84
CA GLY A 358 45.63 -10.84 3.49
C GLY A 358 46.21 -10.32 4.79
N ASP A 359 46.01 -9.05 5.16
CA ASP A 359 46.38 -8.54 6.51
C ASP A 359 45.57 -9.29 7.58
N GLU A 360 46.20 -9.58 8.73
CA GLU A 360 45.52 -10.21 9.87
C GLU A 360 45.14 -9.16 10.91
N VAL A 361 43.83 -8.93 11.10
CA VAL A 361 43.26 -7.98 12.07
C VAL A 361 42.90 -8.70 13.35
N ILE A 362 43.22 -8.10 14.48
CA ILE A 362 42.85 -8.62 15.81
C ILE A 362 41.44 -8.19 16.14
N ILE A 363 40.56 -9.15 16.41
CA ILE A 363 39.16 -8.95 16.77
C ILE A 363 38.91 -9.17 18.27
N GLY A 364 39.85 -9.78 18.96
CA GLY A 364 39.77 -10.03 20.39
C GLY A 364 41.11 -10.42 21.00
N GLU A 365 41.30 -10.06 22.28
CA GLU A 365 42.47 -10.44 23.09
C GLU A 365 42.00 -11.33 24.24
N SER A 366 42.44 -12.57 24.24
CA SER A 366 42.17 -13.50 25.35
C SER A 366 43.38 -13.57 26.25
N ARG A 367 43.21 -13.15 27.53
CA ARG A 367 44.22 -13.38 28.57
C ARG A 367 43.96 -14.72 29.24
N PRO A 368 44.94 -15.65 29.25
CA PRO A 368 44.79 -16.89 29.97
C PRO A 368 44.57 -16.62 31.48
N GLY A 369 43.41 -16.99 31.99
CA GLY A 369 43.05 -16.87 33.39
C GLY A 369 41.88 -15.93 33.73
N ALA A 370 41.25 -15.28 32.74
CA ALA A 370 39.94 -14.67 32.93
C ALA A 370 38.87 -15.70 32.56
N THR A 371 38.27 -16.37 33.52
CA THR A 371 37.02 -17.10 33.38
C THR A 371 35.90 -16.11 33.05
N PRO A 372 34.93 -16.47 32.15
CA PRO A 372 33.83 -15.63 31.74
C PRO A 372 32.90 -15.25 32.89
#